data_58b9e1052cdb97b84faeaeab34d391a2
#
_entry.id   58b9e1052cdb97b84faeaeab34d391a2
#
_cell.length_a   1.000
_cell.length_b   1.000
_cell.length_c   1.000
_cell.angle_alpha   90.00
_cell.angle_beta   90.00
_cell.angle_gamma   90.00
#
_symmetry.space_group_name_H-M   'P 1'
#
loop_
_entity.id
_entity.type
_entity.pdbx_description
1 polymer ?
#
loop_
_entity_poly.entity_id
_entity_poly.type
_entity_poly.pdbx_seq_one_letter_code
_entity_poly.pdbx_strand_id
1 'polypeptide(L)'
;MDSNIKKLLKEFYLIQCKGWVKNTGSGTSSAGTTLEHLFGKQEDALPLPDYLGIELKTKLITSKYEIRLFSAILDNKPDLMNKLWQLCSWKCTRNGGTRSLYDNFNALQYSNTHRKYAFKMHINYAKKCVELLLYNNWDKKKVNIDMSWSFRELEQRLKIKLSHMALVHAEKFVNKETKEEKFKFLDITIYKLKSFDVFLKLLEQGIISVELKMYPFKDTERQDKFRNRETTFCISQENLPLLFEEIDTSNYVIN
;
A
#
# COMPACT_ATOMS: atom_id res chain seq x y z
N MET A 1 -22.24 -10.51 4.65
CA MET A 1 -21.51 -9.31 4.16
C MET A 1 -22.42 -8.09 4.07
N ASP A 2 -23.61 -8.19 3.49
CA ASP A 2 -24.54 -7.04 3.34
C ASP A 2 -24.89 -6.32 4.64
N SER A 3 -25.10 -7.06 5.73
CA SER A 3 -25.33 -6.45 7.06
C SER A 3 -24.12 -5.63 7.55
N ASN A 4 -22.89 -6.07 7.22
CA ASN A 4 -21.67 -5.38 7.59
C ASN A 4 -21.48 -4.11 6.75
N ILE A 5 -21.79 -4.16 5.46
CA ILE A 5 -21.79 -2.99 4.57
C ILE A 5 -22.81 -1.97 5.07
N LYS A 6 -24.04 -2.40 5.36
CA LYS A 6 -25.08 -1.51 5.90
C LYS A 6 -24.65 -0.84 7.19
N LYS A 7 -24.03 -1.59 8.11
CA LYS A 7 -23.50 -1.04 9.36
C LYS A 7 -22.38 -0.03 9.11
N LEU A 8 -21.41 -0.38 8.24
CA LEU A 8 -20.32 0.52 7.86
C LEU A 8 -20.85 1.85 7.31
N LEU A 9 -21.80 1.80 6.35
CA LEU A 9 -22.38 2.99 5.73
C LEU A 9 -23.12 3.86 6.76
N LYS A 10 -23.88 3.26 7.69
CA LYS A 10 -24.56 3.99 8.76
C LYS A 10 -23.56 4.72 9.66
N GLU A 11 -22.51 4.05 10.09
CA GLU A 11 -21.47 4.66 10.93
C GLU A 11 -20.68 5.73 10.17
N PHE A 12 -20.39 5.49 8.89
CA PHE A 12 -19.74 6.48 8.05
C PHE A 12 -20.60 7.75 7.90
N TYR A 13 -21.90 7.63 7.74
CA TYR A 13 -22.81 8.78 7.72
C TYR A 13 -22.70 9.62 9.01
N LEU A 14 -22.64 8.96 10.18
CA LEU A 14 -22.42 9.67 11.44
C LEU A 14 -21.06 10.38 11.51
N ILE A 15 -20.02 9.81 10.86
CA ILE A 15 -18.72 10.45 10.73
C ILE A 15 -18.81 11.68 9.82
N GLN A 16 -19.50 11.58 8.68
CA GLN A 16 -19.71 12.72 7.76
C GLN A 16 -20.45 13.88 8.46
N CYS A 17 -21.45 13.59 9.28
CA CYS A 17 -22.19 14.58 10.04
C CYS A 17 -21.33 15.39 11.04
N LYS A 18 -20.16 14.85 11.47
CA LYS A 18 -19.20 15.60 12.32
C LYS A 18 -18.47 16.72 11.58
N GLY A 19 -18.49 16.74 10.24
CA GLY A 19 -17.76 17.72 9.45
C GLY A 19 -16.25 17.62 9.64
N TRP A 20 -15.59 18.71 10.05
CA TRP A 20 -14.14 18.75 10.28
C TRP A 20 -13.77 18.12 11.62
N VAL A 21 -13.01 17.03 11.59
CA VAL A 21 -12.51 16.31 12.77
C VAL A 21 -11.01 16.53 12.93
N LYS A 22 -10.56 16.59 14.18
CA LYS A 22 -9.14 16.75 14.51
C LYS A 22 -8.32 15.51 14.07
N ASN A 23 -7.12 15.74 13.53
CA ASN A 23 -6.19 14.66 13.24
C ASN A 23 -5.77 13.93 14.53
N THR A 24 -5.95 12.61 14.55
CA THR A 24 -5.54 11.72 15.65
C THR A 24 -4.40 10.78 15.26
N GLY A 25 -3.99 10.80 13.99
CA GLY A 25 -2.89 10.00 13.47
C GLY A 25 -1.59 10.78 13.33
N SER A 26 -0.59 10.15 12.77
CA SER A 26 0.71 10.76 12.52
C SER A 26 1.23 10.45 11.11
N GLY A 27 2.06 11.35 10.56
CA GLY A 27 2.72 11.16 9.28
C GLY A 27 1.78 11.15 8.07
N THR A 28 2.16 10.44 7.02
CA THR A 28 1.45 10.44 5.73
C THR A 28 0.16 9.61 5.73
N SER A 29 -0.03 8.73 6.69
CA SER A 29 -1.23 7.89 6.86
C SER A 29 -2.25 8.50 7.84
N SER A 30 -2.00 9.71 8.33
CA SER A 30 -2.80 10.32 9.41
C SER A 30 -4.30 10.39 9.12
N ALA A 31 -4.72 10.62 7.86
CA ALA A 31 -6.13 10.59 7.50
C ALA A 31 -6.76 9.20 7.66
N GLY A 32 -6.04 8.14 7.26
CA GLY A 32 -6.48 6.74 7.45
C GLY A 32 -6.59 6.38 8.92
N THR A 33 -5.54 6.64 9.70
CA THR A 33 -5.55 6.41 11.15
C THR A 33 -6.69 7.18 11.85
N THR A 34 -6.93 8.43 11.44
CA THR A 34 -8.05 9.21 11.99
C THR A 34 -9.39 8.58 11.68
N LEU A 35 -9.59 8.09 10.45
CA LEU A 35 -10.83 7.39 10.07
C LEU A 35 -11.01 6.10 10.87
N GLU A 36 -9.96 5.29 11.01
CA GLU A 36 -9.98 4.04 11.79
C GLU A 36 -10.36 4.30 13.25
N HIS A 37 -9.79 5.33 13.88
CA HIS A 37 -10.16 5.74 15.25
C HIS A 37 -11.62 6.17 15.35
N LEU A 38 -12.18 6.83 14.33
CA LEU A 38 -13.59 7.23 14.31
C LEU A 38 -14.54 6.02 14.20
N PHE A 39 -14.09 4.92 13.59
CA PHE A 39 -14.77 3.62 13.61
C PHE A 39 -14.50 2.81 14.88
N GLY A 40 -13.78 3.37 15.87
CA GLY A 40 -13.45 2.69 17.11
C GLY A 40 -12.35 1.64 17.01
N LYS A 41 -11.61 1.58 15.88
CA LYS A 41 -10.48 0.69 15.73
C LYS A 41 -9.26 1.29 16.44
N GLN A 42 -8.58 0.46 17.24
CA GLN A 42 -7.23 0.76 17.72
C GLN A 42 -6.20 0.29 16.70
N GLU A 43 -5.07 1.00 16.61
CA GLU A 43 -3.96 0.58 15.76
C GLU A 43 -3.47 -0.81 16.18
N ASP A 44 -3.54 -1.76 15.27
CA ASP A 44 -2.96 -3.09 15.41
C ASP A 44 -2.08 -3.43 14.19
N ALA A 45 -1.20 -4.40 14.34
CA ALA A 45 -0.33 -4.90 13.27
C ALA A 45 -0.87 -6.20 12.64
N LEU A 46 -2.13 -6.54 12.88
CA LEU A 46 -2.71 -7.77 12.36
C LEU A 46 -2.97 -7.65 10.85
N PRO A 47 -2.70 -8.69 10.07
CA PRO A 47 -2.95 -8.70 8.62
C PRO A 47 -4.44 -8.97 8.31
N LEU A 48 -5.35 -8.40 9.11
CA LEU A 48 -6.80 -8.54 8.96
C LEU A 48 -7.40 -7.26 8.38
N PRO A 49 -8.60 -7.34 7.78
CA PRO A 49 -9.35 -6.15 7.35
C PRO A 49 -9.67 -5.22 8.53
N ASP A 50 -9.73 -3.93 8.24
CA ASP A 50 -9.82 -2.90 9.27
C ASP A 50 -11.14 -2.88 10.03
N TYR A 51 -12.27 -3.10 9.35
CA TYR A 51 -13.57 -2.98 9.97
C TYR A 51 -14.59 -3.96 9.39
N LEU A 52 -15.19 -4.83 10.23
CA LEU A 52 -16.23 -5.79 9.86
C LEU A 52 -15.90 -6.67 8.63
N GLY A 53 -14.62 -7.00 8.42
CA GLY A 53 -14.15 -7.75 7.26
C GLY A 53 -14.01 -6.90 5.99
N ILE A 54 -14.01 -5.57 6.10
CA ILE A 54 -13.82 -4.61 5.03
C ILE A 54 -12.54 -3.82 5.30
N GLU A 55 -11.63 -3.79 4.34
CA GLU A 55 -10.41 -2.97 4.40
C GLU A 55 -10.76 -1.50 4.16
N LEU A 56 -10.29 -0.61 5.02
CA LEU A 56 -10.50 0.83 4.89
C LEU A 56 -9.30 1.48 4.17
N LYS A 57 -9.58 2.23 3.12
CA LYS A 57 -8.59 3.07 2.45
C LYS A 57 -9.08 4.51 2.44
N THR A 58 -8.20 5.43 2.81
CA THR A 58 -8.47 6.86 2.77
C THR A 58 -7.59 7.53 1.74
N LYS A 59 -8.17 8.35 0.90
CA LYS A 59 -7.46 9.14 -0.10
C LYS A 59 -7.83 10.61 0.00
N LEU A 60 -6.83 11.46 0.18
CA LEU A 60 -7.05 12.90 0.09
C LEU A 60 -7.37 13.27 -1.36
N ILE A 61 -8.38 14.10 -1.59
CA ILE A 61 -8.77 14.54 -2.95
C ILE A 61 -7.65 15.25 -3.70
N THR A 62 -6.69 15.85 -2.98
CA THR A 62 -5.51 16.50 -3.55
C THR A 62 -4.34 15.54 -3.78
N SER A 63 -4.44 14.28 -3.36
CA SER A 63 -3.35 13.31 -3.44
C SER A 63 -3.25 12.69 -4.84
N LYS A 64 -2.05 12.76 -5.41
CA LYS A 64 -1.70 12.08 -6.67
C LYS A 64 -1.08 10.69 -6.46
N TYR A 65 -0.90 10.26 -5.20
CA TYR A 65 -0.29 8.97 -4.91
C TYR A 65 -1.24 7.82 -5.20
N GLU A 66 -0.67 6.70 -5.60
CA GLU A 66 -1.39 5.44 -5.79
C GLU A 66 -2.01 4.92 -4.47
N ILE A 67 -3.03 4.11 -4.60
CA ILE A 67 -3.65 3.41 -3.47
C ILE A 67 -2.80 2.19 -3.15
N ARG A 68 -2.39 2.08 -1.89
CA ARG A 68 -1.69 0.92 -1.36
C ARG A 68 -2.68 -0.20 -1.09
N LEU A 69 -2.57 -1.27 -1.86
CA LEU A 69 -3.43 -2.43 -1.71
C LEU A 69 -3.07 -3.20 -0.44
N PHE A 70 -1.90 -3.81 -0.42
CA PHE A 70 -1.38 -4.56 0.72
C PHE A 70 0.14 -4.65 0.64
N SER A 71 0.77 -5.01 1.76
CA SER A 71 2.20 -5.30 1.82
C SER A 71 2.44 -6.80 1.90
N ALA A 72 3.48 -7.26 1.21
CA ALA A 72 3.94 -8.64 1.28
C ALA A 72 5.46 -8.70 1.44
N ILE A 73 5.93 -9.60 2.29
CA ILE A 73 7.34 -9.89 2.45
C ILE A 73 7.76 -10.86 1.34
N LEU A 74 8.94 -10.67 0.77
CA LEU A 74 9.53 -11.63 -0.16
C LEU A 74 9.72 -12.99 0.54
N ASP A 75 9.27 -14.05 -0.13
CA ASP A 75 9.37 -15.41 0.41
C ASP A 75 10.82 -15.82 0.65
N ASN A 76 11.04 -16.50 1.74
CA ASN A 76 12.07 -17.50 1.94
C ASN A 76 13.46 -17.15 2.46
N LYS A 77 13.84 -15.92 2.79
CA LYS A 77 15.19 -15.77 3.41
C LYS A 77 15.27 -14.53 4.33
N PRO A 78 15.43 -14.70 5.64
CA PRO A 78 15.61 -13.58 6.57
C PRO A 78 16.73 -12.62 6.15
N ASP A 79 17.79 -13.16 5.51
CA ASP A 79 18.95 -12.37 5.06
C ASP A 79 18.74 -11.66 3.72
N LEU A 80 17.67 -11.95 3.01
CA LEU A 80 17.46 -11.40 1.67
C LEU A 80 17.31 -9.89 1.69
N MET A 81 16.53 -9.38 2.64
CA MET A 81 16.34 -7.93 2.79
C MET A 81 17.63 -7.23 3.22
N ASN A 82 18.47 -7.89 4.05
CA ASN A 82 19.81 -7.40 4.38
C ASN A 82 20.70 -7.33 3.14
N LYS A 83 20.70 -8.36 2.30
CA LYS A 83 21.46 -8.36 1.04
C LYS A 83 21.00 -7.26 0.11
N LEU A 84 19.68 -7.08 -0.07
CA LEU A 84 19.14 -5.98 -0.86
C LEU A 84 19.57 -4.61 -0.33
N TRP A 85 19.50 -4.43 0.99
CA TRP A 85 19.93 -3.19 1.63
C TRP A 85 21.42 -2.92 1.38
N GLN A 86 22.28 -3.90 1.63
CA GLN A 86 23.72 -3.75 1.41
C GLN A 86 24.05 -3.44 -0.04
N LEU A 87 23.39 -4.14 -0.97
CA LEU A 87 23.68 -4.04 -2.39
C LEU A 87 23.07 -2.79 -3.03
N CYS A 88 21.80 -2.49 -2.74
CA CYS A 88 21.00 -1.54 -3.51
C CYS A 88 20.77 -0.20 -2.82
N SER A 89 21.03 -0.06 -1.50
CA SER A 89 20.82 1.21 -0.82
C SER A 89 21.86 2.27 -1.21
N TRP A 90 21.46 3.53 -1.21
CA TRP A 90 22.31 4.66 -1.56
C TRP A 90 22.21 5.77 -0.52
N LYS A 91 23.22 6.66 -0.46
CA LYS A 91 23.16 7.87 0.37
C LYS A 91 22.12 8.84 -0.21
N CYS A 92 21.13 9.20 0.61
CA CYS A 92 20.06 10.10 0.23
C CYS A 92 20.26 11.48 0.86
N THR A 93 20.55 12.49 0.05
CA THR A 93 20.77 13.86 0.52
C THR A 93 19.54 14.45 1.23
N ARG A 94 18.33 14.07 0.78
CA ARG A 94 17.07 14.51 1.40
C ARG A 94 16.89 14.00 2.83
N ASN A 95 17.57 12.91 3.20
CA ASN A 95 17.53 12.30 4.53
C ASN A 95 18.84 12.56 5.32
N GLY A 96 19.47 13.72 5.14
CA GLY A 96 20.69 14.06 5.84
C GLY A 96 21.89 13.16 5.52
N GLY A 97 21.95 12.59 4.30
CA GLY A 97 23.05 11.71 3.87
C GLY A 97 22.93 10.26 4.38
N THR A 98 21.85 9.91 5.07
CA THR A 98 21.62 8.52 5.50
C THR A 98 21.32 7.62 4.30
N ARG A 99 21.64 6.33 4.44
CA ARG A 99 21.33 5.34 3.40
C ARG A 99 19.83 5.12 3.32
N SER A 100 19.33 4.92 2.11
CA SER A 100 17.93 4.58 1.83
C SER A 100 17.86 3.63 0.66
N LEU A 101 16.84 2.81 0.60
CA LEU A 101 16.44 2.06 -0.58
C LEU A 101 14.97 2.37 -0.83
N TYR A 102 14.71 3.04 -1.92
CA TYR A 102 13.36 3.34 -2.38
C TYR A 102 13.31 3.12 -3.89
N ASP A 103 12.39 2.30 -4.32
CA ASP A 103 12.09 2.11 -5.74
C ASP A 103 10.60 1.82 -5.93
N ASN A 104 10.09 2.18 -7.11
CA ASN A 104 8.76 1.79 -7.59
C ASN A 104 8.96 1.13 -8.94
N PHE A 105 8.47 -0.08 -9.10
CA PHE A 105 8.68 -0.90 -10.29
C PHE A 105 7.44 -1.73 -10.64
N ASN A 106 7.39 -2.17 -11.88
CA ASN A 106 6.32 -2.99 -12.44
C ASN A 106 6.89 -4.13 -13.32
N ALA A 107 6.02 -4.82 -14.06
CA ALA A 107 6.44 -5.93 -14.92
C ALA A 107 6.84 -5.53 -16.34
N LEU A 108 6.64 -4.26 -16.75
CA LEU A 108 6.90 -3.85 -18.15
C LEU A 108 8.38 -3.60 -18.40
N GLN A 109 9.02 -2.84 -17.53
CA GLN A 109 10.42 -2.44 -17.71
C GLN A 109 11.17 -2.35 -16.39
N TYR A 110 12.49 -2.38 -16.46
CA TYR A 110 13.32 -2.12 -15.28
C TYR A 110 13.14 -0.68 -14.81
N SER A 111 13.00 -0.54 -13.49
CA SER A 111 12.96 0.77 -12.85
C SER A 111 14.31 1.51 -13.02
N ASN A 112 14.31 2.79 -12.82
CA ASN A 112 15.48 3.63 -12.53
C ASN A 112 16.78 3.32 -13.30
N THR A 113 16.85 3.73 -14.53
CA THR A 113 18.06 3.60 -15.37
C THR A 113 19.26 4.43 -14.90
N HIS A 114 19.04 5.40 -13.99
CA HIS A 114 20.08 6.29 -13.46
C HIS A 114 20.80 5.78 -12.20
N ARG A 115 20.31 4.69 -11.59
CA ARG A 115 20.94 4.06 -10.43
C ARG A 115 21.72 2.82 -10.83
N LYS A 116 22.66 2.41 -9.97
CA LYS A 116 23.42 1.19 -10.19
C LYS A 116 22.52 -0.02 -10.36
N TYR A 117 21.45 -0.12 -9.57
CA TYR A 117 20.53 -1.24 -9.61
C TYR A 117 19.11 -0.80 -9.99
N ALA A 118 18.47 -1.61 -10.79
CA ALA A 118 17.09 -1.45 -11.23
C ALA A 118 16.30 -2.74 -10.98
N PHE A 119 15.01 -2.59 -10.68
CA PHE A 119 14.11 -3.68 -10.35
C PHE A 119 13.06 -3.86 -11.44
N LYS A 120 12.59 -5.10 -11.61
CA LYS A 120 11.46 -5.44 -12.47
C LYS A 120 10.72 -6.65 -11.90
N MET A 121 9.41 -6.72 -12.04
CA MET A 121 8.66 -7.94 -11.76
C MET A 121 8.62 -8.85 -12.99
N HIS A 122 8.54 -10.15 -12.74
CA HIS A 122 8.25 -11.18 -13.74
C HIS A 122 7.27 -12.19 -13.17
N ILE A 123 6.14 -12.37 -13.86
CA ILE A 123 5.12 -13.34 -13.46
C ILE A 123 5.52 -14.72 -14.04
N ASN A 124 5.93 -15.63 -13.16
CA ASN A 124 6.37 -16.96 -13.54
C ASN A 124 5.27 -17.98 -13.25
N TYR A 125 4.44 -18.25 -14.24
CA TYR A 125 3.33 -19.19 -14.11
C TYR A 125 3.78 -20.64 -13.88
N ALA A 126 4.93 -21.04 -14.45
CA ALA A 126 5.46 -22.39 -14.26
C ALA A 126 5.91 -22.63 -12.82
N LYS A 127 6.53 -21.64 -12.19
CA LYS A 127 6.94 -21.70 -10.77
C LYS A 127 5.84 -21.26 -9.81
N LYS A 128 4.72 -20.74 -10.31
CA LYS A 128 3.62 -20.16 -9.52
C LYS A 128 4.10 -19.09 -8.54
N CYS A 129 4.88 -18.14 -9.04
CA CYS A 129 5.40 -17.03 -8.25
C CYS A 129 5.53 -15.75 -9.08
N VAL A 130 5.60 -14.62 -8.40
CA VAL A 130 6.03 -13.34 -8.95
C VAL A 130 7.49 -13.15 -8.56
N GLU A 131 8.39 -13.18 -9.54
CA GLU A 131 9.83 -13.01 -9.34
C GLU A 131 10.19 -11.52 -9.31
N LEU A 132 11.06 -11.13 -8.41
CA LEU A 132 11.69 -9.81 -8.40
C LEU A 132 13.06 -9.91 -9.07
N LEU A 133 13.19 -9.32 -10.25
CA LEU A 133 14.41 -9.31 -11.03
C LEU A 133 15.24 -8.08 -10.69
N LEU A 134 16.55 -8.27 -10.53
CA LEU A 134 17.52 -7.22 -10.26
C LEU A 134 18.51 -7.12 -11.44
N TYR A 135 18.73 -5.90 -11.91
CA TYR A 135 19.65 -5.60 -12.99
C TYR A 135 20.69 -4.57 -12.53
N ASN A 136 21.98 -4.84 -12.83
CA ASN A 136 23.05 -3.88 -12.62
C ASN A 136 23.24 -3.04 -13.88
N ASN A 137 22.87 -1.78 -13.82
CA ASN A 137 22.95 -0.85 -14.95
C ASN A 137 24.42 -0.53 -15.36
N TRP A 138 25.36 -0.62 -14.42
CA TRP A 138 26.76 -0.32 -14.70
C TRP A 138 27.44 -1.48 -15.42
N ASP A 139 27.26 -2.69 -14.92
CA ASP A 139 27.86 -3.90 -15.51
C ASP A 139 27.02 -4.48 -16.67
N LYS A 140 25.81 -3.90 -16.91
CA LYS A 140 24.86 -4.36 -17.94
C LYS A 140 24.50 -5.85 -17.80
N LYS A 141 24.35 -6.33 -16.55
CA LYS A 141 24.07 -7.74 -16.24
C LYS A 141 22.93 -7.90 -15.26
N LYS A 142 22.19 -8.99 -15.43
CA LYS A 142 21.26 -9.46 -14.41
C LYS A 142 22.04 -9.89 -13.17
N VAL A 143 21.52 -9.54 -12.00
CA VAL A 143 22.05 -10.01 -10.71
C VAL A 143 21.28 -11.26 -10.33
N ASN A 144 21.96 -12.36 -10.15
CA ASN A 144 21.33 -13.63 -9.82
C ASN A 144 21.05 -13.70 -8.31
N ILE A 145 19.88 -13.25 -7.91
CA ILE A 145 19.35 -13.37 -6.56
C ILE A 145 17.93 -13.94 -6.68
N ASP A 146 17.68 -15.02 -5.97
CA ASP A 146 16.37 -15.65 -5.94
C ASP A 146 15.44 -14.88 -4.97
N MET A 147 14.50 -14.14 -5.55
CA MET A 147 13.56 -13.26 -4.86
C MET A 147 12.19 -13.41 -5.48
N SER A 148 11.22 -13.83 -4.71
CA SER A 148 9.87 -14.02 -5.23
C SER A 148 8.79 -13.90 -4.13
N TRP A 149 7.57 -13.79 -4.57
CA TRP A 149 6.34 -14.01 -3.78
C TRP A 149 5.60 -15.19 -4.39
N SER A 150 5.27 -16.20 -3.61
CA SER A 150 4.45 -17.32 -4.10
C SER A 150 3.03 -16.85 -4.43
N PHE A 151 2.42 -17.43 -5.47
CA PHE A 151 1.02 -17.13 -5.80
C PHE A 151 0.08 -17.45 -4.63
N ARG A 152 0.36 -18.55 -3.92
CA ARG A 152 -0.42 -18.98 -2.75
C ARG A 152 -0.46 -17.89 -1.68
N GLU A 153 0.68 -17.30 -1.34
CA GLU A 153 0.75 -16.29 -0.29
C GLU A 153 0.12 -14.97 -0.74
N LEU A 154 0.39 -14.53 -2.00
CA LEU A 154 -0.25 -13.34 -2.55
C LEU A 154 -1.76 -13.49 -2.61
N GLU A 155 -2.27 -14.63 -3.09
CA GLU A 155 -3.70 -14.90 -3.16
C GLU A 155 -4.35 -14.90 -1.77
N GLN A 156 -3.71 -15.54 -0.80
CA GLN A 156 -4.21 -15.58 0.57
C GLN A 156 -4.28 -14.18 1.18
N ARG A 157 -3.23 -13.37 1.04
CA ARG A 157 -3.20 -11.98 1.54
C ARG A 157 -4.25 -11.13 0.85
N LEU A 158 -4.36 -11.24 -0.47
CA LEU A 158 -5.35 -10.51 -1.26
C LEU A 158 -6.78 -10.86 -0.81
N LYS A 159 -7.09 -12.15 -0.65
CA LYS A 159 -8.41 -12.62 -0.20
C LYS A 159 -8.73 -12.19 1.24
N ILE A 160 -7.77 -12.31 2.14
CA ILE A 160 -8.00 -11.92 3.54
C ILE A 160 -8.19 -10.41 3.63
N LYS A 161 -7.29 -9.61 3.05
CA LYS A 161 -7.28 -8.17 3.24
C LYS A 161 -8.25 -7.41 2.34
N LEU A 162 -8.42 -7.86 1.11
CA LEU A 162 -9.07 -7.07 0.06
C LEU A 162 -10.30 -7.74 -0.55
N SER A 163 -10.85 -8.80 0.05
CA SER A 163 -12.11 -9.37 -0.43
C SER A 163 -13.20 -8.30 -0.57
N HIS A 164 -13.22 -7.36 0.38
CA HIS A 164 -14.00 -6.12 0.32
C HIS A 164 -13.15 -4.95 0.79
N MET A 165 -13.26 -3.83 0.10
CA MET A 165 -12.52 -2.60 0.40
C MET A 165 -13.48 -1.41 0.36
N ALA A 166 -13.35 -0.51 1.30
CA ALA A 166 -14.02 0.79 1.30
C ALA A 166 -12.99 1.89 1.03
N LEU A 167 -13.17 2.63 -0.04
CA LEU A 167 -12.39 3.82 -0.36
C LEU A 167 -13.15 5.06 0.12
N VAL A 168 -12.53 5.83 1.00
CA VAL A 168 -13.06 7.07 1.54
C VAL A 168 -12.24 8.24 1.05
N HIS A 169 -12.88 9.23 0.43
CA HIS A 169 -12.23 10.48 0.08
C HIS A 169 -12.31 11.47 1.24
N ALA A 170 -11.22 12.21 1.42
CA ALA A 170 -11.14 13.20 2.48
C ALA A 170 -10.47 14.50 2.00
N GLU A 171 -10.91 15.60 2.59
CA GLU A 171 -10.22 16.88 2.56
C GLU A 171 -9.32 17.02 3.77
N LYS A 172 -8.23 17.77 3.61
CA LYS A 172 -7.31 18.13 4.69
C LYS A 172 -7.28 19.65 4.84
N PHE A 173 -7.46 20.11 6.06
CA PHE A 173 -7.23 21.49 6.47
C PHE A 173 -6.06 21.55 7.44
N VAL A 174 -5.18 22.55 7.25
CA VAL A 174 -4.05 22.82 8.15
C VAL A 174 -4.15 24.28 8.58
N ASN A 175 -4.33 24.51 9.88
CA ASN A 175 -4.26 25.87 10.43
C ASN A 175 -2.82 26.38 10.28
N LYS A 176 -2.66 27.53 9.64
CA LYS A 176 -1.33 28.09 9.34
C LYS A 176 -0.57 28.53 10.60
N GLU A 177 -1.27 28.98 11.63
CA GLU A 177 -0.68 29.49 12.88
C GLU A 177 -0.38 28.35 13.85
N THR A 178 -1.38 27.53 14.19
CA THR A 178 -1.26 26.47 15.19
C THR A 178 -0.68 25.17 14.64
N LYS A 179 -0.59 25.02 13.31
CA LYS A 179 -0.24 23.78 12.60
C LYS A 179 -1.20 22.61 12.90
N GLU A 180 -2.34 22.89 13.50
CA GLU A 180 -3.37 21.88 13.73
C GLU A 180 -3.92 21.36 12.40
N GLU A 181 -3.99 20.04 12.26
CA GLU A 181 -4.54 19.38 11.09
C GLU A 181 -5.94 18.86 11.38
N LYS A 182 -6.85 19.01 10.43
CA LYS A 182 -8.21 18.47 10.46
C LYS A 182 -8.53 17.76 9.16
N PHE A 183 -9.40 16.76 9.24
CA PHE A 183 -9.91 16.04 8.07
C PHE A 183 -11.43 16.17 8.01
N LYS A 184 -11.97 16.21 6.79
CA LYS A 184 -13.40 16.09 6.49
C LYS A 184 -13.56 14.93 5.52
N PHE A 185 -14.30 13.89 5.94
CA PHE A 185 -14.56 12.72 5.12
C PHE A 185 -15.80 12.98 4.26
N LEU A 186 -15.67 12.79 2.93
CA LEU A 186 -16.63 13.28 1.95
C LEU A 186 -17.60 12.21 1.47
N ASP A 187 -17.06 11.10 1.02
CA ASP A 187 -17.80 9.99 0.42
C ASP A 187 -17.11 8.66 0.70
N ILE A 188 -17.84 7.58 0.44
CA ILE A 188 -17.37 6.22 0.59
C ILE A 188 -17.85 5.38 -0.59
N THR A 189 -16.94 4.65 -1.23
CA THR A 189 -17.24 3.67 -2.27
C THR A 189 -16.83 2.29 -1.80
N ILE A 190 -17.72 1.32 -1.93
CA ILE A 190 -17.46 -0.07 -1.52
C ILE A 190 -17.11 -0.89 -2.75
N TYR A 191 -16.02 -1.63 -2.64
CA TYR A 191 -15.47 -2.48 -3.69
C TYR A 191 -15.42 -3.93 -3.26
N LYS A 192 -15.68 -4.86 -4.22
CA LYS A 192 -15.50 -6.29 -4.08
C LYS A 192 -14.39 -6.74 -5.03
N LEU A 193 -13.42 -7.50 -4.53
CA LEU A 193 -12.34 -8.06 -5.33
C LEU A 193 -12.90 -9.00 -6.41
N LYS A 194 -12.45 -8.86 -7.66
CA LYS A 194 -12.82 -9.76 -8.77
C LYS A 194 -12.20 -11.13 -8.59
N SER A 195 -10.90 -11.27 -8.85
CA SER A 195 -10.19 -12.54 -8.66
C SER A 195 -8.67 -12.35 -8.57
N PHE A 196 -7.97 -13.40 -8.13
CA PHE A 196 -6.52 -13.44 -8.14
C PHE A 196 -5.94 -13.46 -9.56
N ASP A 197 -6.61 -14.12 -10.51
CA ASP A 197 -6.17 -14.13 -11.92
C ASP A 197 -6.21 -12.74 -12.55
N VAL A 198 -7.21 -11.93 -12.21
CA VAL A 198 -7.27 -10.53 -12.61
C VAL A 198 -6.10 -9.75 -12.01
N PHE A 199 -5.81 -9.96 -10.73
CA PHE A 199 -4.66 -9.32 -10.07
C PHE A 199 -3.33 -9.67 -10.78
N LEU A 200 -3.10 -10.94 -11.13
CA LEU A 200 -1.90 -11.36 -11.87
C LEU A 200 -1.80 -10.71 -13.26
N LYS A 201 -2.91 -10.63 -13.98
CA LYS A 201 -2.96 -9.94 -15.29
C LYS A 201 -2.61 -8.46 -15.17
N LEU A 202 -3.12 -7.79 -14.15
CA LEU A 202 -2.83 -6.37 -13.91
C LEU A 202 -1.37 -6.13 -13.48
N LEU A 203 -0.77 -7.07 -12.74
CA LEU A 203 0.68 -7.06 -12.50
C LEU A 203 1.47 -7.17 -13.81
N GLU A 204 1.12 -8.14 -14.65
CA GLU A 204 1.79 -8.40 -15.94
C GLU A 204 1.67 -7.21 -16.91
N GLN A 205 0.53 -6.53 -16.89
CA GLN A 205 0.28 -5.31 -17.64
C GLN A 205 0.94 -4.05 -17.05
N GLY A 206 1.60 -4.17 -15.90
CA GLY A 206 2.24 -3.04 -15.21
C GLY A 206 1.28 -2.02 -14.61
N ILE A 207 -0.02 -2.34 -14.54
CA ILE A 207 -1.06 -1.50 -13.94
C ILE A 207 -0.96 -1.51 -12.41
N ILE A 208 -0.56 -2.65 -11.84
CA ILE A 208 -0.19 -2.75 -10.43
C ILE A 208 1.33 -2.64 -10.33
N SER A 209 1.78 -1.71 -9.54
CA SER A 209 3.18 -1.46 -9.23
C SER A 209 3.55 -1.99 -7.84
N VAL A 210 4.85 -2.07 -7.55
CA VAL A 210 5.38 -2.39 -6.22
C VAL A 210 6.30 -1.28 -5.74
N GLU A 211 5.99 -0.74 -4.56
CA GLU A 211 6.89 0.14 -3.82
C GLU A 211 7.78 -0.70 -2.89
N LEU A 212 9.10 -0.56 -3.03
CA LEU A 212 10.10 -1.10 -2.12
C LEU A 212 10.66 0.04 -1.28
N LYS A 213 10.47 -0.01 0.05
CA LYS A 213 10.91 1.06 0.97
C LYS A 213 11.68 0.49 2.14
N MET A 214 12.94 0.89 2.25
CA MET A 214 13.81 0.57 3.38
C MET A 214 14.53 1.84 3.82
N TYR A 215 14.47 2.14 5.12
CA TYR A 215 15.08 3.33 5.71
C TYR A 215 15.89 2.94 6.94
N PRO A 216 16.94 3.66 7.30
CA PRO A 216 17.67 3.42 8.54
C PRO A 216 16.75 3.70 9.74
N PHE A 217 17.08 3.10 10.87
CA PHE A 217 16.52 3.54 12.15
C PHE A 217 17.01 4.96 12.46
N LYS A 218 16.19 5.74 13.14
CA LYS A 218 16.53 7.12 13.51
C LYS A 218 17.43 7.20 14.75
N ASP A 219 17.47 6.14 15.54
CA ASP A 219 18.31 6.08 16.74
C ASP A 219 19.76 5.67 16.42
N THR A 220 20.70 6.18 17.21
CA THR A 220 22.14 5.97 17.03
C THR A 220 22.57 4.52 17.27
N GLU A 221 21.85 3.78 18.12
CA GLU A 221 22.19 2.39 18.48
C GLU A 221 21.91 1.39 17.34
N ARG A 222 21.08 1.77 16.38
CA ARG A 222 20.63 0.92 15.26
C ARG A 222 20.92 1.53 13.90
N GLN A 223 21.88 2.47 13.80
CA GLN A 223 22.18 3.18 12.53
C GLN A 223 22.58 2.25 11.38
N ASP A 224 23.19 1.10 11.68
CA ASP A 224 23.57 0.09 10.67
C ASP A 224 22.42 -0.86 10.29
N LYS A 225 21.29 -0.78 11.01
CA LYS A 225 20.10 -1.56 10.74
C LYS A 225 19.08 -0.71 9.98
N PHE A 226 18.29 -1.36 9.17
CA PHE A 226 17.20 -0.69 8.43
C PHE A 226 15.84 -1.12 8.98
N ARG A 227 14.87 -0.20 8.87
CA ARG A 227 13.46 -0.53 9.03
C ARG A 227 12.97 -1.08 7.70
N ASN A 228 12.65 -2.36 7.67
CA ASN A 228 11.91 -2.93 6.56
C ASN A 228 10.48 -2.39 6.60
N ARG A 229 10.12 -1.54 5.64
CA ARG A 229 8.76 -1.00 5.49
C ARG A 229 7.93 -1.85 4.54
N GLU A 230 8.42 -3.07 4.24
CA GLU A 230 7.82 -4.06 3.36
C GLU A 230 7.72 -3.60 1.90
N THR A 231 7.52 -4.56 1.03
CA THR A 231 7.13 -4.30 -0.35
C THR A 231 5.62 -4.14 -0.41
N THR A 232 5.15 -3.04 -1.01
CA THR A 232 3.74 -2.69 -1.04
C THR A 232 3.24 -2.70 -2.48
N PHE A 233 2.19 -3.46 -2.75
CA PHE A 233 1.49 -3.46 -4.04
C PHE A 233 0.58 -2.24 -4.11
N CYS A 234 0.65 -1.50 -5.22
CA CYS A 234 -0.04 -0.23 -5.41
C CYS A 234 -0.79 -0.21 -6.74
N ILE A 235 -1.90 0.53 -6.77
CA ILE A 235 -2.70 0.76 -7.98
C ILE A 235 -3.17 2.21 -8.03
N SER A 236 -3.25 2.81 -9.21
CA SER A 236 -3.87 4.13 -9.35
C SER A 236 -5.38 4.04 -9.11
N GLN A 237 -5.99 5.10 -8.59
CA GLN A 237 -7.43 5.11 -8.28
C GLN A 237 -8.27 4.85 -9.52
N GLU A 238 -7.91 5.41 -10.65
CA GLU A 238 -8.60 5.23 -11.94
C GLU A 238 -8.63 3.78 -12.42
N ASN A 239 -7.67 2.97 -12.00
CA ASN A 239 -7.56 1.56 -12.36
C ASN A 239 -8.23 0.60 -11.35
N LEU A 240 -8.79 1.11 -10.24
CA LEU A 240 -9.53 0.27 -9.29
C LEU A 240 -10.64 -0.56 -9.95
N PRO A 241 -11.44 -0.02 -10.88
CA PRO A 241 -12.49 -0.80 -11.55
C PRO A 241 -11.97 -2.00 -12.37
N LEU A 242 -10.69 -2.03 -12.72
CA LEU A 242 -10.08 -3.19 -13.38
C LEU A 242 -9.92 -4.36 -12.41
N LEU A 243 -9.56 -4.10 -11.15
CA LEU A 243 -9.31 -5.11 -10.10
C LEU A 243 -10.57 -5.43 -9.28
N PHE A 244 -11.46 -4.47 -9.11
CA PHE A 244 -12.62 -4.56 -8.24
C PHE A 244 -13.92 -4.33 -9.02
N GLU A 245 -15.02 -4.83 -8.45
CA GLU A 245 -16.39 -4.46 -8.78
C GLU A 245 -16.89 -3.47 -7.74
N GLU A 246 -17.46 -2.36 -8.16
CA GLU A 246 -18.14 -1.43 -7.25
C GLU A 246 -19.47 -2.03 -6.81
N ILE A 247 -19.73 -2.02 -5.51
CA ILE A 247 -20.99 -2.48 -4.95
C ILE A 247 -21.98 -1.31 -4.99
N ASP A 248 -23.11 -1.51 -5.67
CA ASP A 248 -24.20 -0.54 -5.63
C ASP A 248 -24.77 -0.43 -4.20
N THR A 249 -24.57 0.73 -3.59
CA THR A 249 -25.04 1.05 -2.23
C THR A 249 -26.35 1.82 -2.20
N SER A 250 -26.97 2.10 -3.33
CA SER A 250 -28.24 2.87 -3.42
C SER A 250 -29.40 2.23 -2.63
N ASN A 251 -29.37 0.90 -2.51
CA ASN A 251 -30.39 0.14 -1.77
C ASN A 251 -30.16 0.10 -0.24
N TYR A 252 -29.03 0.62 0.23
CA TYR A 252 -28.75 0.71 1.67
C TYR A 252 -29.21 2.07 2.21
N VAL A 253 -30.52 2.29 2.20
CA VAL A 253 -31.12 3.53 2.73
C VAL A 253 -30.73 3.70 4.20
N ILE A 254 -30.09 4.81 4.51
CA ILE A 254 -29.73 5.20 5.88
C ILE A 254 -30.93 5.96 6.43
N ASN A 255 -31.86 5.21 7.06
CA ASN A 255 -32.97 5.79 7.84
C ASN A 255 -32.48 6.17 9.23
#